data_378641c10c433f2da17b6d85d6c18bcf
#
_entry.id   378641c10c433f2da17b6d85d6c18bcf
#
_cell.length_a   1.000
_cell.length_b   1.000
_cell.length_c   1.000
_cell.angle_alpha   90.00
_cell.angle_beta   90.00
_cell.angle_gamma   90.00
#
_symmetry.space_group_name_H-M   'P 1'
#
loop_
_entity.id
_entity.type
_entity.pdbx_description
1 polymer ?
#
loop_
_entity_poly.entity_id
_entity_poly.type
_entity_poly.pdbx_seq_one_letter_code
_entity_poly.pdbx_strand_id
1 'polypeptide(L)'
;TRRSSDLHNMNTFHWHLTDDQGWRIEIKKYPKLTEVGSKRNCTVVGKARSGKYDNIPYGGFYTQEQAKEIVKYAQERYITVIPEVDLPGHMLAALAAYPDMGCTGGPYKVSPDWGIFEDVLCIGNEQSMQFLEDVMTEITEIFPSKFVHIGGDEAPRTRWAKCPKCQARIKAEGLKTDKQHTAEDRLQSYCMTRIEKFLNSKGRQIIGWDEILEGDVAPNATVMSWRGTSGGIKAAQMGHDVIMTPNLYCYFDYLQTADSKDEPLGIGGYVPVEKVYSLDPTAALTEEQAKHILGAQANLWTEYIATTEHAEYMILPRMAALAEVQWTQPEKKKI
;
A
#
# COMPACT_ATOMS: atom_id res chain seq x y z
N THR A 1 2.86 -17.69 5.97
CA THR A 1 3.04 -16.30 6.42
C THR A 1 2.44 -16.11 7.81
N ARG A 2 1.18 -16.48 8.05
CA ARG A 2 0.50 -16.28 9.34
C ARG A 2 1.15 -17.03 10.51
N ARG A 3 1.55 -18.31 10.32
CA ARG A 3 2.30 -19.06 11.35
C ARG A 3 3.65 -18.43 11.67
N SER A 4 4.34 -17.92 10.66
CA SER A 4 5.63 -17.26 10.87
C SER A 4 5.47 -15.98 11.69
N SER A 5 4.44 -15.16 11.42
CA SER A 5 4.15 -13.94 12.20
C SER A 5 3.92 -14.24 13.68
N ASP A 6 3.11 -15.26 13.97
CA ASP A 6 2.81 -15.70 15.34
C ASP A 6 4.07 -16.16 16.09
N LEU A 7 4.90 -16.99 15.45
CA LEU A 7 6.15 -17.49 16.03
C LEU A 7 7.20 -16.39 16.30
N HIS A 8 7.15 -15.28 15.55
CA HIS A 8 8.08 -14.16 15.69
C HIS A 8 7.49 -12.96 16.45
N ASN A 9 6.36 -13.16 17.16
CA ASN A 9 5.68 -12.11 17.93
C ASN A 9 5.31 -10.87 17.12
N MET A 10 5.04 -11.02 15.82
CA MET A 10 4.48 -9.97 15.01
C MET A 10 2.99 -9.83 15.34
N ASN A 11 2.54 -8.63 15.66
CA ASN A 11 1.18 -8.36 16.14
C ASN A 11 0.24 -7.78 15.09
N THR A 12 0.74 -7.55 13.89
CA THR A 12 -0.03 -6.89 12.83
C THR A 12 0.26 -7.54 11.48
N PHE A 13 -0.79 -7.73 10.70
CA PHE A 13 -0.74 -8.17 9.31
C PHE A 13 -1.37 -7.08 8.42
N HIS A 14 -0.55 -6.39 7.66
CA HIS A 14 -0.98 -5.46 6.63
C HIS A 14 -1.31 -6.25 5.36
N TRP A 15 -2.53 -6.12 4.86
CA TRP A 15 -3.04 -6.89 3.74
C TRP A 15 -3.39 -6.00 2.55
N HIS A 16 -2.49 -5.94 1.59
CA HIS A 16 -2.66 -5.22 0.33
C HIS A 16 -3.66 -5.99 -0.56
N LEU A 17 -4.82 -5.42 -0.81
CA LEU A 17 -5.98 -6.11 -1.41
C LEU A 17 -6.33 -5.62 -2.81
N THR A 18 -5.77 -4.50 -3.25
CA THR A 18 -6.11 -3.89 -4.53
C THR A 18 -4.89 -3.28 -5.20
N ASP A 19 -4.76 -3.50 -6.51
CA ASP A 19 -3.67 -2.95 -7.32
C ASP A 19 -4.06 -2.96 -8.80
N ASP A 20 -3.22 -2.42 -9.67
CA ASP A 20 -3.41 -2.34 -11.13
C ASP A 20 -3.57 -3.70 -11.81
N GLN A 21 -2.98 -4.76 -11.21
CA GLN A 21 -2.97 -6.13 -11.73
C GLN A 21 -4.14 -6.98 -11.22
N GLY A 22 -4.95 -6.44 -10.31
CA GLY A 22 -6.15 -7.10 -9.83
C GLY A 22 -6.74 -6.54 -8.55
N TRP A 23 -8.04 -6.50 -8.52
CA TRP A 23 -8.84 -6.21 -7.33
C TRP A 23 -9.15 -7.53 -6.58
N ARG A 24 -8.80 -7.65 -5.30
CA ARG A 24 -8.78 -8.94 -4.60
C ARG A 24 -9.77 -9.07 -3.44
N ILE A 25 -10.64 -8.10 -3.21
CA ILE A 25 -11.68 -8.16 -2.15
C ILE A 25 -13.06 -7.92 -2.73
N GLU A 26 -14.03 -8.77 -2.36
CA GLU A 26 -15.41 -8.59 -2.75
C GLU A 26 -16.00 -7.32 -2.13
N ILE A 27 -16.61 -6.48 -2.99
CA ILE A 27 -17.43 -5.33 -2.60
C ILE A 27 -18.81 -5.54 -3.21
N LYS A 28 -19.79 -5.84 -2.38
CA LYS A 28 -21.15 -6.25 -2.83
C LYS A 28 -21.85 -5.16 -3.62
N LYS A 29 -21.64 -3.90 -3.23
CA LYS A 29 -22.17 -2.74 -3.96
C LYS A 29 -21.58 -2.58 -5.36
N TYR A 30 -20.36 -3.06 -5.58
CA TYR A 30 -19.64 -2.93 -6.83
C TYR A 30 -19.15 -4.29 -7.38
N PRO A 31 -20.06 -5.19 -7.81
CA PRO A 31 -19.74 -6.57 -8.16
C PRO A 31 -18.73 -6.70 -9.32
N LYS A 32 -18.71 -5.76 -10.27
CA LYS A 32 -17.73 -5.78 -11.37
C LYS A 32 -16.29 -5.66 -10.90
N LEU A 33 -16.01 -5.18 -9.68
CA LEU A 33 -14.66 -5.16 -9.12
C LEU A 33 -14.06 -6.57 -9.07
N THR A 34 -14.87 -7.57 -8.77
CA THR A 34 -14.44 -8.98 -8.76
C THR A 34 -14.78 -9.73 -10.04
N GLU A 35 -15.87 -9.37 -10.73
CA GLU A 35 -16.21 -10.00 -12.01
C GLU A 35 -15.23 -9.66 -13.13
N VAL A 36 -14.76 -8.41 -13.18
CA VAL A 36 -13.84 -7.85 -14.19
C VAL A 36 -12.48 -7.55 -13.57
N GLY A 37 -12.45 -6.73 -12.52
CA GLY A 37 -11.23 -6.21 -11.93
C GLY A 37 -10.32 -7.26 -11.30
N SER A 38 -10.85 -8.43 -10.94
CA SER A 38 -10.03 -9.52 -10.38
C SER A 38 -9.30 -10.37 -11.42
N LYS A 39 -9.47 -10.09 -12.72
CA LYS A 39 -9.02 -10.97 -13.82
C LYS A 39 -8.18 -10.21 -14.82
N ARG A 40 -7.10 -10.85 -15.28
CA ARG A 40 -6.28 -10.39 -16.42
C ARG A 40 -6.08 -11.53 -17.43
N ASN A 41 -5.86 -11.18 -18.69
CA ASN A 41 -5.81 -12.17 -19.77
C ASN A 41 -4.49 -12.95 -19.82
N CYS A 42 -3.44 -12.41 -19.23
CA CYS A 42 -2.11 -13.02 -19.22
C CYS A 42 -1.27 -12.35 -18.12
N THR A 43 -0.08 -12.87 -17.89
CA THR A 43 0.91 -12.29 -16.98
C THR A 43 2.24 -12.14 -17.73
N VAL A 44 2.97 -11.07 -17.43
CA VAL A 44 4.31 -10.84 -17.97
C VAL A 44 5.26 -11.98 -17.57
N VAL A 45 6.09 -12.42 -18.50
CA VAL A 45 7.12 -13.45 -18.28
C VAL A 45 8.48 -12.78 -18.15
N GLY A 46 9.21 -13.14 -17.10
CA GLY A 46 10.48 -12.52 -16.78
C GLY A 46 10.31 -11.16 -16.12
N LYS A 47 11.18 -10.22 -16.40
CA LYS A 47 11.11 -8.86 -15.83
C LYS A 47 9.92 -8.08 -16.40
N ALA A 48 9.42 -7.14 -15.60
CA ALA A 48 8.40 -6.19 -16.01
C ALA A 48 8.72 -5.54 -17.36
N ARG A 49 7.70 -5.33 -18.18
CA ARG A 49 7.83 -4.72 -19.51
C ARG A 49 8.76 -5.46 -20.48
N SER A 50 8.97 -6.77 -20.27
CA SER A 50 9.75 -7.61 -21.19
C SER A 50 9.10 -7.75 -22.59
N GLY A 51 7.82 -7.43 -22.70
CA GLY A 51 7.01 -7.67 -23.89
C GLY A 51 6.66 -9.14 -24.15
N LYS A 52 6.98 -10.03 -23.22
CA LYS A 52 6.65 -11.46 -23.29
C LYS A 52 5.57 -11.79 -22.28
N TYR A 53 4.56 -12.55 -22.69
CA TYR A 53 3.42 -12.92 -21.86
C TYR A 53 3.17 -14.42 -21.93
N ASP A 54 2.65 -14.98 -20.83
CA ASP A 54 2.35 -16.40 -20.71
C ASP A 54 1.09 -16.82 -21.49
N ASN A 55 0.23 -15.85 -21.87
CA ASN A 55 -1.07 -16.05 -22.50
C ASN A 55 -2.02 -16.92 -21.68
N ILE A 56 -1.83 -16.98 -20.35
CA ILE A 56 -2.67 -17.73 -19.44
C ILE A 56 -3.53 -16.75 -18.65
N PRO A 57 -4.87 -16.84 -18.74
CA PRO A 57 -5.74 -16.02 -17.91
C PRO A 57 -5.48 -16.25 -16.41
N TYR A 58 -5.35 -15.17 -15.67
CA TYR A 58 -5.14 -15.20 -14.24
C TYR A 58 -6.20 -14.39 -13.52
N GLY A 59 -6.65 -14.86 -12.35
CA GLY A 59 -7.60 -14.15 -11.54
C GLY A 59 -7.92 -14.83 -10.23
N GLY A 60 -8.60 -14.10 -9.37
CA GLY A 60 -9.04 -14.58 -8.06
C GLY A 60 -9.30 -13.40 -7.14
N PHE A 61 -10.12 -13.63 -6.15
CA PHE A 61 -10.44 -12.66 -5.10
C PHE A 61 -10.88 -13.40 -3.84
N TYR A 62 -10.95 -12.68 -2.74
CA TYR A 62 -11.52 -13.16 -1.49
C TYR A 62 -12.95 -12.66 -1.36
N THR A 63 -13.88 -13.55 -1.00
CA THR A 63 -15.21 -13.14 -0.57
C THR A 63 -15.11 -12.44 0.78
N GLN A 64 -16.13 -11.66 1.13
CA GLN A 64 -16.16 -11.01 2.45
C GLN A 64 -16.14 -12.03 3.59
N GLU A 65 -16.78 -13.18 3.39
CA GLU A 65 -16.79 -14.28 4.36
C GLU A 65 -15.40 -14.87 4.55
N GLN A 66 -14.66 -15.12 3.46
CA GLN A 66 -13.27 -15.59 3.53
C GLN A 66 -12.36 -14.56 4.22
N ALA A 67 -12.55 -13.28 3.92
CA ALA A 67 -11.78 -12.23 4.59
C ALA A 67 -12.08 -12.17 6.10
N LYS A 68 -13.35 -12.28 6.51
CA LYS A 68 -13.75 -12.35 7.93
C LYS A 68 -13.19 -13.60 8.63
N GLU A 69 -13.13 -14.73 7.96
CA GLU A 69 -12.50 -15.94 8.49
C GLU A 69 -11.02 -15.72 8.76
N ILE A 70 -10.32 -15.05 7.83
CA ILE A 70 -8.91 -14.70 7.99
C ILE A 70 -8.71 -13.72 9.16
N VAL A 71 -9.56 -12.72 9.30
CA VAL A 71 -9.55 -11.77 10.43
C VAL A 71 -9.74 -12.52 11.75
N LYS A 72 -10.73 -13.39 11.84
CA LYS A 72 -10.99 -14.21 13.04
C LYS A 72 -9.79 -15.08 13.38
N TYR A 73 -9.22 -15.79 12.40
CA TYR A 73 -8.04 -16.63 12.60
C TYR A 73 -6.83 -15.83 13.12
N ALA A 74 -6.64 -14.59 12.63
CA ALA A 74 -5.60 -13.69 13.10
C ALA A 74 -5.87 -13.21 14.53
N GLN A 75 -7.10 -12.82 14.86
CA GLN A 75 -7.51 -12.37 16.19
C GLN A 75 -7.29 -13.43 17.27
N GLU A 76 -7.55 -14.71 16.98
CA GLU A 76 -7.27 -15.84 17.86
C GLU A 76 -5.76 -15.98 18.19
N ARG A 77 -4.90 -15.26 17.45
CA ARG A 77 -3.43 -15.20 17.61
C ARG A 77 -2.93 -13.82 17.99
N TYR A 78 -3.83 -12.95 18.44
CA TYR A 78 -3.51 -11.56 18.80
C TYR A 78 -2.88 -10.75 17.66
N ILE A 79 -3.20 -11.10 16.41
CA ILE A 79 -2.74 -10.38 15.22
C ILE A 79 -3.89 -9.52 14.68
N THR A 80 -3.65 -8.23 14.57
CA THR A 80 -4.56 -7.29 13.90
C THR A 80 -4.34 -7.34 12.40
N VAL A 81 -5.42 -7.48 11.62
CA VAL A 81 -5.37 -7.37 10.16
C VAL A 81 -5.73 -5.96 9.75
N ILE A 82 -4.80 -5.24 9.14
CA ILE A 82 -5.01 -3.91 8.55
C ILE A 82 -5.24 -4.11 7.05
N PRO A 83 -6.44 -3.80 6.53
CA PRO A 83 -6.69 -3.86 5.10
C PRO A 83 -6.07 -2.66 4.40
N GLU A 84 -5.58 -2.87 3.17
CA GLU A 84 -5.24 -1.79 2.25
C GLU A 84 -6.13 -1.83 1.02
N VAL A 85 -6.71 -0.67 0.72
CA VAL A 85 -7.30 -0.33 -0.57
C VAL A 85 -6.54 0.87 -1.09
N ASP A 86 -5.66 0.65 -2.04
CA ASP A 86 -4.79 1.67 -2.57
C ASP A 86 -5.56 2.68 -3.43
N LEU A 87 -5.30 3.96 -3.20
CA LEU A 87 -5.92 5.08 -3.90
C LEU A 87 -5.03 6.34 -3.83
N PRO A 88 -5.13 7.26 -4.76
CA PRO A 88 -5.88 7.25 -6.01
C PRO A 88 -5.12 6.62 -7.17
N GLY A 89 -3.84 6.26 -6.98
CA GLY A 89 -3.02 5.43 -7.85
C GLY A 89 -3.40 3.96 -7.73
N HIS A 90 -2.73 3.08 -8.49
CA HIS A 90 -2.90 1.61 -8.45
C HIS A 90 -4.35 1.14 -8.57
N MET A 91 -5.18 1.92 -9.30
CA MET A 91 -6.63 1.71 -9.44
C MET A 91 -7.04 1.18 -10.82
N LEU A 92 -6.09 0.74 -11.67
CA LEU A 92 -6.39 0.35 -13.05
C LEU A 92 -7.36 -0.85 -13.10
N ALA A 93 -7.29 -1.78 -12.16
CA ALA A 93 -8.25 -2.88 -12.06
C ALA A 93 -9.67 -2.39 -11.76
N ALA A 94 -9.82 -1.41 -10.88
CA ALA A 94 -11.11 -0.78 -10.61
C ALA A 94 -11.62 0.03 -11.81
N LEU A 95 -10.74 0.75 -12.49
CA LEU A 95 -11.08 1.51 -13.70
C LEU A 95 -11.49 0.58 -14.85
N ALA A 96 -10.88 -0.60 -14.97
CA ALA A 96 -11.30 -1.61 -15.95
C ALA A 96 -12.74 -2.08 -15.69
N ALA A 97 -13.15 -2.15 -14.42
CA ALA A 97 -14.51 -2.52 -14.02
C ALA A 97 -15.51 -1.35 -14.15
N TYR A 98 -15.07 -0.13 -13.86
CA TYR A 98 -15.90 1.10 -13.83
C TYR A 98 -15.18 2.26 -14.51
N PRO A 99 -15.11 2.28 -15.86
CA PRO A 99 -14.28 3.22 -16.60
C PRO A 99 -14.66 4.70 -16.42
N ASP A 100 -15.91 5.00 -16.09
CA ASP A 100 -16.37 6.38 -15.86
C ASP A 100 -15.72 7.04 -14.62
N MET A 101 -15.06 6.25 -13.78
CA MET A 101 -14.32 6.74 -12.62
C MET A 101 -12.92 7.23 -12.94
N GLY A 102 -12.41 6.96 -14.14
CA GLY A 102 -11.15 7.48 -14.65
C GLY A 102 -11.28 8.80 -15.38
N CYS A 103 -10.16 9.50 -15.54
CA CYS A 103 -10.14 10.82 -16.18
C CYS A 103 -10.50 10.78 -17.69
N THR A 104 -10.19 9.67 -18.37
CA THR A 104 -10.41 9.53 -19.83
C THR A 104 -11.71 8.79 -20.17
N GLY A 105 -12.37 8.16 -19.20
CA GLY A 105 -13.57 7.34 -19.42
C GLY A 105 -13.27 5.99 -20.07
N GLY A 106 -12.00 5.61 -20.19
CA GLY A 106 -11.58 4.33 -20.74
C GLY A 106 -11.56 4.25 -22.28
N PRO A 107 -11.52 3.03 -22.85
CA PRO A 107 -11.52 1.75 -22.14
C PRO A 107 -10.21 1.48 -21.38
N TYR A 108 -10.32 0.87 -20.20
CA TYR A 108 -9.17 0.42 -19.40
C TYR A 108 -9.11 -1.10 -19.36
N LYS A 109 -7.94 -1.64 -19.02
CA LYS A 109 -7.71 -3.09 -18.86
C LYS A 109 -6.94 -3.34 -17.57
N VAL A 110 -7.23 -4.43 -16.90
CA VAL A 110 -6.42 -4.94 -15.81
C VAL A 110 -5.03 -5.24 -16.34
N SER A 111 -3.99 -4.69 -15.70
CA SER A 111 -2.63 -4.79 -16.22
C SER A 111 -2.07 -6.22 -16.14
N PRO A 112 -1.43 -6.73 -17.20
CA PRO A 112 -0.62 -7.93 -17.15
C PRO A 112 0.83 -7.68 -16.71
N ASP A 113 1.23 -6.41 -16.60
CA ASP A 113 2.56 -5.95 -16.25
C ASP A 113 2.60 -5.29 -14.86
N TRP A 114 3.80 -5.16 -14.32
CA TRP A 114 4.10 -4.48 -13.07
C TRP A 114 4.59 -3.06 -13.33
N GLY A 115 4.29 -2.13 -12.42
CA GLY A 115 4.82 -0.77 -12.46
C GLY A 115 3.78 0.30 -12.18
N ILE A 116 4.15 1.54 -12.47
CA ILE A 116 3.33 2.74 -12.28
C ILE A 116 2.58 3.02 -13.59
N PHE A 117 1.28 3.27 -13.49
CA PHE A 117 0.40 3.55 -14.63
C PHE A 117 -0.17 4.97 -14.53
N GLU A 118 -0.32 5.64 -15.67
CA GLU A 118 -0.84 7.01 -15.73
C GLU A 118 -2.33 7.13 -15.41
N ASP A 119 -3.09 6.06 -15.63
CA ASP A 119 -4.53 6.06 -15.44
C ASP A 119 -4.86 5.80 -13.95
N VAL A 120 -5.18 6.89 -13.29
CA VAL A 120 -5.54 6.95 -11.88
C VAL A 120 -7.00 7.38 -11.71
N LEU A 121 -7.52 7.26 -10.50
CA LEU A 121 -8.89 7.66 -10.19
C LEU A 121 -9.10 9.16 -10.46
N CYS A 122 -10.24 9.52 -11.04
CA CYS A 122 -10.60 10.91 -11.32
C CYS A 122 -11.15 11.59 -10.06
N ILE A 123 -10.31 12.32 -9.33
CA ILE A 123 -10.69 13.00 -8.08
C ILE A 123 -11.67 14.17 -8.33
N GLY A 124 -11.71 14.71 -9.53
CA GLY A 124 -12.70 15.71 -9.93
C GLY A 124 -14.11 15.15 -10.14
N ASN A 125 -14.25 13.84 -10.26
CA ASN A 125 -15.54 13.17 -10.40
C ASN A 125 -16.13 12.80 -9.04
N GLU A 126 -17.28 13.37 -8.69
CA GLU A 126 -17.94 13.09 -7.41
C GLU A 126 -18.35 11.61 -7.27
N GLN A 127 -18.71 10.96 -8.38
CA GLN A 127 -19.01 9.52 -8.35
C GLN A 127 -17.81 8.68 -7.94
N SER A 128 -16.59 9.09 -8.30
CA SER A 128 -15.36 8.42 -7.88
C SER A 128 -15.12 8.57 -6.37
N MET A 129 -15.41 9.74 -5.83
CA MET A 129 -15.30 9.96 -4.38
C MET A 129 -16.36 9.18 -3.61
N GLN A 130 -17.60 9.12 -4.11
CA GLN A 130 -18.67 8.31 -3.52
C GLN A 130 -18.34 6.81 -3.60
N PHE A 131 -17.75 6.35 -4.71
CA PHE A 131 -17.27 4.99 -4.85
C PHE A 131 -16.26 4.63 -3.76
N LEU A 132 -15.29 5.49 -3.49
CA LEU A 132 -14.32 5.26 -2.41
C LEU A 132 -15.00 5.17 -1.04
N GLU A 133 -15.91 6.08 -0.73
CA GLU A 133 -16.65 6.08 0.54
C GLU A 133 -17.50 4.80 0.71
N ASP A 134 -18.11 4.32 -0.36
CA ASP A 134 -18.88 3.08 -0.37
C ASP A 134 -17.99 1.84 -0.17
N VAL A 135 -16.83 1.79 -0.86
CA VAL A 135 -15.83 0.72 -0.68
C VAL A 135 -15.34 0.71 0.77
N MET A 136 -14.97 1.87 1.31
CA MET A 136 -14.50 1.98 2.69
C MET A 136 -15.59 1.60 3.71
N THR A 137 -16.85 1.77 3.36
CA THR A 137 -17.97 1.30 4.21
C THR A 137 -17.91 -0.21 4.37
N GLU A 138 -17.87 -0.96 3.27
CA GLU A 138 -17.81 -2.44 3.34
C GLU A 138 -16.47 -2.94 3.94
N ILE A 139 -15.35 -2.29 3.64
CA ILE A 139 -14.04 -2.61 4.26
C ILE A 139 -14.11 -2.48 5.78
N THR A 140 -14.71 -1.43 6.32
CA THR A 140 -14.82 -1.25 7.77
C THR A 140 -15.78 -2.23 8.45
N GLU A 141 -16.70 -2.85 7.70
CA GLU A 141 -17.58 -3.92 8.18
C GLU A 141 -16.88 -5.29 8.20
N ILE A 142 -15.91 -5.48 7.31
CA ILE A 142 -15.12 -6.73 7.23
C ILE A 142 -13.99 -6.73 8.25
N PHE A 143 -13.26 -5.60 8.37
CA PHE A 143 -12.05 -5.47 9.15
C PHE A 143 -12.27 -4.58 10.38
N PRO A 144 -12.20 -5.14 11.60
CA PRO A 144 -12.41 -4.39 12.84
C PRO A 144 -11.19 -3.55 13.27
N SER A 145 -10.13 -3.55 12.50
CA SER A 145 -8.91 -2.76 12.78
C SER A 145 -9.24 -1.28 12.98
N LYS A 146 -8.58 -0.66 13.95
CA LYS A 146 -8.58 0.80 14.11
C LYS A 146 -8.07 1.52 12.87
N PHE A 147 -7.13 0.91 12.16
CA PHE A 147 -6.48 1.47 10.98
C PHE A 147 -7.00 0.86 9.69
N VAL A 148 -7.08 1.70 8.66
CA VAL A 148 -7.28 1.30 7.26
C VAL A 148 -6.17 1.97 6.45
N HIS A 149 -5.40 1.19 5.70
CA HIS A 149 -4.39 1.73 4.81
C HIS A 149 -5.05 2.11 3.49
N ILE A 150 -4.80 3.33 3.03
CA ILE A 150 -5.43 3.91 1.84
C ILE A 150 -4.42 4.23 0.72
N GLY A 151 -3.23 3.63 0.78
CA GLY A 151 -2.20 3.81 -0.23
C GLY A 151 -1.64 5.23 -0.28
N GLY A 152 -1.77 5.87 -1.41
CA GLY A 152 -1.34 7.25 -1.67
C GLY A 152 -0.04 7.34 -2.45
N ASP A 153 0.60 6.22 -2.73
CA ASP A 153 1.85 6.12 -3.47
C ASP A 153 1.64 6.20 -4.99
N GLU A 154 2.72 6.53 -5.65
CA GLU A 154 2.93 6.40 -7.09
C GLU A 154 1.76 6.84 -7.99
N ALA A 155 0.98 7.85 -7.58
CA ALA A 155 -0.13 8.38 -8.35
C ALA A 155 0.33 9.48 -9.31
N PRO A 156 0.49 9.22 -10.62
CA PRO A 156 0.90 10.25 -11.58
C PRO A 156 -0.14 11.36 -11.74
N ARG A 157 0.32 12.60 -11.77
CA ARG A 157 -0.53 13.80 -11.91
C ARG A 157 -0.94 14.11 -13.35
N THR A 158 -0.37 13.39 -14.31
CA THR A 158 -0.49 13.66 -15.77
C THR A 158 -1.93 13.72 -16.23
N ARG A 159 -2.78 12.78 -15.77
CA ARG A 159 -4.19 12.75 -16.14
C ARG A 159 -4.97 13.91 -15.52
N TRP A 160 -4.71 14.20 -14.24
CA TRP A 160 -5.42 15.29 -13.53
C TRP A 160 -5.12 16.66 -14.13
N ALA A 161 -3.87 16.91 -14.54
CA ALA A 161 -3.48 18.17 -15.18
C ALA A 161 -4.25 18.47 -16.47
N LYS A 162 -4.74 17.44 -17.16
CA LYS A 162 -5.47 17.54 -18.41
C LYS A 162 -6.98 17.29 -18.27
N CYS A 163 -7.44 16.81 -17.13
CA CYS A 163 -8.83 16.43 -16.90
C CYS A 163 -9.70 17.63 -16.52
N PRO A 164 -10.71 17.99 -17.31
CA PRO A 164 -11.57 19.14 -16.99
C PRO A 164 -12.27 19.03 -15.63
N LYS A 165 -12.66 17.81 -15.23
CA LYS A 165 -13.31 17.56 -13.93
C LYS A 165 -12.32 17.81 -12.77
N CYS A 166 -11.06 17.31 -12.88
CA CYS A 166 -10.03 17.55 -11.86
C CYS A 166 -9.65 19.03 -11.79
N GLN A 167 -9.49 19.73 -12.92
CA GLN A 167 -9.20 21.15 -12.94
C GLN A 167 -10.35 21.99 -12.37
N ALA A 168 -11.59 21.59 -12.62
CA ALA A 168 -12.76 22.23 -12.00
C ALA A 168 -12.78 22.02 -10.47
N ARG A 169 -12.44 20.83 -9.97
CA ARG A 169 -12.30 20.55 -8.53
C ARG A 169 -11.18 21.38 -7.91
N ILE A 170 -10.01 21.43 -8.51
CA ILE A 170 -8.88 22.25 -8.08
C ILE A 170 -9.31 23.71 -7.90
N LYS A 171 -10.04 24.25 -8.89
CA LYS A 171 -10.56 25.63 -8.83
C LYS A 171 -11.61 25.80 -7.72
N ALA A 172 -12.53 24.87 -7.60
CA ALA A 172 -13.63 24.94 -6.61
C ALA A 172 -13.11 24.87 -5.17
N GLU A 173 -12.10 24.03 -4.91
CA GLU A 173 -11.48 23.89 -3.59
C GLU A 173 -10.36 24.92 -3.34
N GLY A 174 -10.07 25.80 -4.31
CA GLY A 174 -9.04 26.82 -4.16
C GLY A 174 -7.62 26.28 -4.05
N LEU A 175 -7.36 25.08 -4.59
CA LEU A 175 -6.05 24.44 -4.53
C LEU A 175 -5.07 25.18 -5.45
N LYS A 176 -3.94 25.62 -4.90
CA LYS A 176 -2.97 26.47 -5.62
C LYS A 176 -1.59 25.83 -5.64
N THR A 177 -0.92 25.98 -6.75
CA THR A 177 0.51 25.69 -6.85
C THR A 177 1.32 26.71 -6.05
N ASP A 178 2.30 26.25 -5.31
CA ASP A 178 3.29 27.08 -4.63
C ASP A 178 4.73 26.63 -5.00
N LYS A 179 5.72 27.01 -4.19
CA LYS A 179 7.14 26.68 -4.46
C LYS A 179 7.46 25.19 -4.24
N GLN A 180 6.64 24.46 -3.48
CA GLN A 180 6.91 23.09 -3.05
C GLN A 180 5.97 22.09 -3.70
N HIS A 181 4.71 22.47 -3.96
CA HIS A 181 3.65 21.57 -4.39
C HIS A 181 2.84 22.15 -5.54
N THR A 182 2.45 21.28 -6.48
CA THR A 182 1.52 21.63 -7.54
C THR A 182 0.07 21.62 -7.03
N ALA A 183 -0.85 22.21 -7.78
CA ALA A 183 -2.27 22.12 -7.48
C ALA A 183 -2.79 20.66 -7.55
N GLU A 184 -2.17 19.83 -8.39
CA GLU A 184 -2.46 18.40 -8.51
C GLU A 184 -1.96 17.60 -7.29
N ASP A 185 -0.83 17.96 -6.67
CA ASP A 185 -0.40 17.37 -5.40
C ASP A 185 -1.42 17.67 -4.30
N ARG A 186 -1.91 18.91 -4.26
CA ARG A 186 -2.98 19.30 -3.33
C ARG A 186 -4.33 18.63 -3.64
N LEU A 187 -4.58 18.27 -4.90
CA LEU A 187 -5.76 17.48 -5.25
C LEU A 187 -5.67 16.06 -4.66
N GLN A 188 -4.49 15.47 -4.61
CA GLN A 188 -4.29 14.21 -3.87
C GLN A 188 -4.55 14.43 -2.38
N SER A 189 -3.98 15.47 -1.78
CA SER A 189 -4.22 15.80 -0.36
C SER A 189 -5.71 15.99 -0.06
N TYR A 190 -6.46 16.63 -0.97
CA TYR A 190 -7.92 16.75 -0.88
C TYR A 190 -8.58 15.36 -0.82
N CYS A 191 -8.19 14.44 -1.70
CA CYS A 191 -8.71 13.07 -1.72
C CYS A 191 -8.42 12.37 -0.38
N MET A 192 -7.17 12.38 0.08
CA MET A 192 -6.75 11.76 1.33
C MET A 192 -7.51 12.32 2.52
N THR A 193 -7.62 13.64 2.63
CA THR A 193 -8.34 14.32 3.72
C THR A 193 -9.84 14.00 3.71
N ARG A 194 -10.45 13.87 2.54
CA ARG A 194 -11.86 13.50 2.43
C ARG A 194 -12.10 12.08 2.92
N ILE A 195 -11.28 11.14 2.51
CA ILE A 195 -11.37 9.75 2.95
C ILE A 195 -11.01 9.61 4.43
N GLU A 196 -10.01 10.36 4.94
CA GLU A 196 -9.73 10.42 6.37
C GLU A 196 -10.97 10.86 7.17
N LYS A 197 -11.59 11.98 6.80
CA LYS A 197 -12.81 12.48 7.48
C LYS A 197 -13.92 11.44 7.48
N PHE A 198 -14.10 10.76 6.35
CA PHE A 198 -15.09 9.69 6.23
C PHE A 198 -14.77 8.52 7.17
N LEU A 199 -13.54 8.02 7.17
CA LEU A 199 -13.10 6.91 8.04
C LEU A 199 -13.11 7.31 9.52
N ASN A 200 -12.72 8.54 9.86
CA ASN A 200 -12.80 9.07 11.22
C ASN A 200 -14.25 9.11 11.73
N SER A 201 -15.25 9.42 10.88
CA SER A 201 -16.65 9.36 11.23
C SER A 201 -17.15 7.94 11.57
N LYS A 202 -16.44 6.93 11.10
CA LYS A 202 -16.65 5.51 11.42
C LYS A 202 -15.75 5.01 12.57
N GLY A 203 -15.01 5.89 13.25
CA GLY A 203 -14.09 5.55 14.33
C GLY A 203 -12.81 4.89 13.86
N ARG A 204 -12.42 5.08 12.60
CA ARG A 204 -11.19 4.54 12.00
C ARG A 204 -10.17 5.66 11.75
N GLN A 205 -8.90 5.28 11.67
CA GLN A 205 -7.79 6.15 11.29
C GLN A 205 -7.16 5.66 9.99
N ILE A 206 -6.63 6.58 9.19
CA ILE A 206 -5.91 6.21 7.97
C ILE A 206 -4.43 5.94 8.23
N ILE A 207 -3.88 5.04 7.42
CA ILE A 207 -2.45 4.94 7.12
C ILE A 207 -2.29 5.24 5.64
N GLY A 208 -1.23 5.93 5.26
CA GLY A 208 -0.84 6.08 3.86
C GLY A 208 0.67 6.02 3.70
N TRP A 209 1.12 5.69 2.50
CA TRP A 209 2.53 5.72 2.14
C TRP A 209 3.09 7.14 2.25
N ASP A 210 4.39 7.31 2.33
CA ASP A 210 4.99 8.61 2.66
C ASP A 210 4.79 9.69 1.58
N GLU A 211 4.23 9.36 0.42
CA GLU A 211 3.75 10.32 -0.59
C GLU A 211 2.59 11.19 -0.10
N ILE A 212 1.85 10.78 0.93
CA ILE A 212 0.81 11.64 1.53
C ILE A 212 1.39 12.89 2.20
N LEU A 213 2.71 12.96 2.38
CA LEU A 213 3.43 14.16 2.79
C LEU A 213 3.67 15.17 1.64
N GLU A 214 3.35 14.78 0.41
CA GLU A 214 3.43 15.63 -0.77
C GLU A 214 2.13 16.46 -0.88
N GLY A 215 2.18 17.69 -0.44
CA GLY A 215 1.02 18.57 -0.26
C GLY A 215 0.68 18.76 1.21
N ASP A 216 -0.61 18.85 1.52
CA ASP A 216 -1.08 19.00 2.90
C ASP A 216 -1.45 17.62 3.46
N VAL A 217 -0.69 17.14 4.43
CA VAL A 217 -0.99 15.86 5.08
C VAL A 217 -2.29 15.93 5.88
N ALA A 218 -3.12 14.90 5.79
CA ALA A 218 -4.36 14.82 6.56
C ALA A 218 -4.08 14.78 8.08
N PRO A 219 -4.83 15.53 8.91
CA PRO A 219 -4.43 15.86 10.29
C PRO A 219 -4.14 14.68 11.21
N ASN A 220 -4.86 13.56 11.04
CA ASN A 220 -4.72 12.37 11.90
C ASN A 220 -4.13 11.17 11.14
N ALA A 221 -3.52 11.41 9.98
CA ALA A 221 -2.92 10.35 9.19
C ALA A 221 -1.70 9.76 9.87
N THR A 222 -1.59 8.44 9.85
CA THR A 222 -0.36 7.71 10.14
C THR A 222 0.42 7.56 8.84
N VAL A 223 1.72 7.82 8.87
CA VAL A 223 2.58 7.77 7.68
C VAL A 223 3.37 6.47 7.66
N MET A 224 3.29 5.72 6.58
CA MET A 224 4.12 4.54 6.34
C MET A 224 5.29 4.93 5.43
N SER A 225 6.51 4.94 6.00
CA SER A 225 7.72 5.45 5.33
C SER A 225 8.45 4.33 4.61
N TRP A 226 8.37 4.27 3.27
CA TRP A 226 8.96 3.23 2.45
C TRP A 226 10.13 3.69 1.57
N ARG A 227 10.13 4.95 1.10
CA ARG A 227 11.20 5.53 0.27
C ARG A 227 12.49 5.85 1.06
N GLY A 228 12.69 5.17 2.16
CA GLY A 228 13.73 5.39 3.16
C GLY A 228 13.14 5.81 4.50
N THR A 229 13.98 6.35 5.39
CA THR A 229 13.55 6.81 6.72
C THR A 229 13.16 8.29 6.76
N SER A 230 13.53 9.07 5.76
CA SER A 230 13.37 10.53 5.77
C SER A 230 11.91 10.98 5.85
N GLY A 231 10.99 10.29 5.15
CA GLY A 231 9.56 10.56 5.23
C GLY A 231 9.02 10.35 6.63
N GLY A 232 9.37 9.23 7.26
CA GLY A 232 8.98 8.93 8.64
C GLY A 232 9.56 9.91 9.66
N ILE A 233 10.82 10.28 9.52
CA ILE A 233 11.47 11.31 10.36
C ILE A 233 10.70 12.64 10.25
N LYS A 234 10.41 13.08 9.03
CA LYS A 234 9.64 14.30 8.77
C LYS A 234 8.25 14.22 9.40
N ALA A 235 7.54 13.11 9.23
CA ALA A 235 6.20 12.91 9.79
C ALA A 235 6.22 12.94 11.33
N ALA A 236 7.16 12.25 11.98
CA ALA A 236 7.32 12.27 13.42
C ALA A 236 7.65 13.66 13.97
N GLN A 237 8.47 14.44 13.26
CA GLN A 237 8.76 15.83 13.58
C GLN A 237 7.53 16.75 13.45
N MET A 238 6.56 16.39 12.62
CA MET A 238 5.28 17.09 12.47
C MET A 238 4.22 16.61 13.48
N GLY A 239 4.53 15.59 14.29
CA GLY A 239 3.61 15.02 15.28
C GLY A 239 2.67 13.95 14.72
N HIS A 240 2.94 13.39 13.56
CA HIS A 240 2.21 12.25 13.01
C HIS A 240 2.81 10.92 13.46
N ASP A 241 1.94 9.96 13.73
CA ASP A 241 2.36 8.58 13.96
C ASP A 241 2.96 7.97 12.68
N VAL A 242 3.93 7.08 12.86
CA VAL A 242 4.76 6.55 11.78
C VAL A 242 4.93 5.05 11.90
N ILE A 243 4.89 4.36 10.78
CA ILE A 243 5.36 2.99 10.62
C ILE A 243 6.57 3.01 9.69
N MET A 244 7.71 2.51 10.16
CA MET A 244 8.94 2.46 9.36
C MET A 244 8.99 1.17 8.54
N THR A 245 9.05 1.32 7.23
CA THR A 245 9.23 0.21 6.28
C THR A 245 10.20 0.58 5.15
N PRO A 246 11.38 1.15 5.48
CA PRO A 246 12.30 1.65 4.47
C PRO A 246 12.78 0.51 3.56
N ASN A 247 12.62 0.69 2.25
CA ASN A 247 12.81 -0.36 1.24
C ASN A 247 14.19 -1.04 1.30
N LEU A 248 15.25 -0.28 1.59
CA LEU A 248 16.61 -0.81 1.72
C LEU A 248 16.84 -1.69 2.97
N TYR A 249 15.83 -1.83 3.84
CA TYR A 249 15.89 -2.64 5.05
C TYR A 249 14.73 -3.64 5.16
N CYS A 250 13.55 -3.27 4.64
CA CYS A 250 12.29 -3.94 4.95
C CYS A 250 11.58 -4.54 3.72
N TYR A 251 12.09 -4.37 2.50
CA TYR A 251 11.48 -4.99 1.32
C TYR A 251 12.01 -6.41 1.14
N PHE A 252 11.21 -7.38 1.55
CA PHE A 252 11.57 -8.79 1.51
C PHE A 252 11.32 -9.47 0.17
N ASP A 253 10.81 -8.74 -0.80
CA ASP A 253 10.82 -9.09 -2.22
C ASP A 253 12.16 -8.78 -2.90
N TYR A 254 13.08 -8.04 -2.22
CA TYR A 254 14.46 -7.86 -2.65
C TYR A 254 15.30 -9.11 -2.38
N LEU A 255 16.34 -9.31 -3.18
CA LEU A 255 17.22 -10.48 -3.10
C LEU A 255 17.92 -10.57 -1.74
N GLN A 256 18.13 -11.77 -1.24
CA GLN A 256 18.82 -12.04 0.02
C GLN A 256 20.34 -12.11 -0.12
N THR A 257 20.80 -12.52 -1.30
CA THR A 257 22.25 -12.63 -1.61
C THR A 257 22.66 -11.65 -2.70
N ALA A 258 23.93 -11.31 -2.74
CA ALA A 258 24.47 -10.40 -3.75
C ALA A 258 24.66 -11.09 -5.12
N ASP A 259 24.83 -12.42 -5.15
CA ASP A 259 24.91 -13.18 -6.40
C ASP A 259 23.51 -13.57 -6.87
N SER A 260 23.01 -12.84 -7.87
CA SER A 260 21.69 -13.07 -8.44
C SER A 260 21.54 -14.41 -9.19
N LYS A 261 22.63 -15.16 -9.40
CA LYS A 261 22.57 -16.48 -10.06
C LYS A 261 21.98 -17.55 -9.16
N ASP A 262 22.15 -17.39 -7.85
CA ASP A 262 21.65 -18.32 -6.84
C ASP A 262 20.27 -17.92 -6.32
N GLU A 263 19.71 -16.80 -6.82
CA GLU A 263 18.43 -16.28 -6.40
C GLU A 263 17.32 -16.57 -7.43
N PRO A 264 16.09 -16.77 -6.98
CA PRO A 264 14.95 -16.80 -7.89
C PRO A 264 14.78 -15.45 -8.59
N LEU A 265 14.03 -15.43 -9.70
CA LEU A 265 13.68 -14.18 -10.36
C LEU A 265 12.94 -13.26 -9.39
N GLY A 266 13.44 -12.06 -9.20
CA GLY A 266 12.84 -11.03 -8.33
C GLY A 266 12.85 -9.66 -8.98
N ILE A 267 12.26 -8.68 -8.32
CA ILE A 267 12.18 -7.30 -8.82
C ILE A 267 13.58 -6.66 -8.97
N GLY A 268 14.49 -7.02 -8.09
CA GLY A 268 15.83 -6.44 -7.94
C GLY A 268 16.05 -6.00 -6.49
N GLY A 269 17.06 -5.15 -6.29
CA GLY A 269 17.43 -4.75 -4.93
C GLY A 269 18.18 -5.87 -4.19
N TYR A 270 18.75 -5.53 -3.03
CA TYR A 270 19.50 -6.45 -2.19
C TYR A 270 19.34 -6.06 -0.73
N VAL A 271 18.74 -6.95 0.04
CA VAL A 271 18.47 -6.77 1.48
C VAL A 271 18.85 -8.05 2.22
N PRO A 272 20.14 -8.21 2.61
CA PRO A 272 20.55 -9.34 3.43
C PRO A 272 20.06 -9.23 4.87
N VAL A 273 20.12 -10.33 5.61
CA VAL A 273 19.64 -10.39 6.99
C VAL A 273 20.33 -9.38 7.92
N GLU A 274 21.64 -9.15 7.71
CA GLU A 274 22.43 -8.17 8.47
C GLU A 274 21.92 -6.74 8.24
N LYS A 275 21.47 -6.45 7.01
CA LYS A 275 20.89 -5.14 6.67
C LYS A 275 19.58 -4.92 7.41
N VAL A 276 18.71 -5.92 7.42
CA VAL A 276 17.46 -5.86 8.21
C VAL A 276 17.77 -5.64 9.69
N TYR A 277 18.70 -6.40 10.25
CA TYR A 277 19.07 -6.33 11.66
C TYR A 277 19.69 -4.97 12.04
N SER A 278 20.36 -4.31 11.11
CA SER A 278 20.99 -2.99 11.33
C SER A 278 19.96 -1.83 11.39
N LEU A 279 18.68 -2.06 11.09
CA LEU A 279 17.65 -1.02 11.15
C LEU A 279 17.51 -0.50 12.58
N ASP A 280 17.56 0.82 12.72
CA ASP A 280 17.06 1.54 13.90
C ASP A 280 15.90 2.43 13.46
N PRO A 281 14.65 2.05 13.81
CA PRO A 281 13.46 2.80 13.40
C PRO A 281 13.39 4.21 14.01
N THR A 282 14.15 4.47 15.07
CA THR A 282 14.15 5.73 15.81
C THR A 282 15.37 6.60 15.57
N ALA A 283 16.29 6.15 14.74
CA ALA A 283 17.50 6.89 14.42
C ALA A 283 17.19 8.33 13.95
N ALA A 284 17.99 9.28 14.39
CA ALA A 284 17.86 10.71 14.11
C ALA A 284 16.60 11.39 14.68
N LEU A 285 15.90 10.76 15.61
CA LEU A 285 14.77 11.34 16.34
C LEU A 285 15.14 11.68 17.79
N THR A 286 14.53 12.74 18.35
CA THR A 286 14.55 12.97 19.79
C THR A 286 13.65 11.96 20.50
N GLU A 287 13.81 11.79 21.81
CA GLU A 287 12.96 10.87 22.61
C GLU A 287 11.45 11.22 22.46
N GLU A 288 11.11 12.49 22.35
CA GLU A 288 9.72 12.91 22.16
C GLU A 288 9.20 12.55 20.78
N GLN A 289 9.99 12.78 19.73
CA GLN A 289 9.64 12.43 18.36
C GLN A 289 9.58 10.91 18.16
N ALA A 290 10.45 10.15 18.81
CA ALA A 290 10.48 8.69 18.76
C ALA A 290 9.19 8.03 19.29
N LYS A 291 8.42 8.71 20.15
CA LYS A 291 7.11 8.25 20.63
C LYS A 291 6.08 8.10 19.51
N HIS A 292 6.26 8.78 18.40
CA HIS A 292 5.41 8.67 17.22
C HIS A 292 5.73 7.44 16.36
N ILE A 293 6.84 6.75 16.62
CA ILE A 293 7.17 5.52 15.87
C ILE A 293 6.39 4.36 16.46
N LEU A 294 5.34 3.93 15.77
CA LEU A 294 4.49 2.82 16.19
C LEU A 294 5.20 1.47 16.03
N GLY A 295 6.17 1.39 15.13
CA GLY A 295 6.92 0.17 14.85
C GLY A 295 7.53 0.16 13.46
N ALA A 296 7.96 -1.05 13.05
CA ALA A 296 8.48 -1.30 11.72
C ALA A 296 7.70 -2.44 11.05
N GLN A 297 7.69 -2.44 9.72
CA GLN A 297 7.03 -3.46 8.91
C GLN A 297 7.98 -3.96 7.83
N ALA A 298 7.89 -5.25 7.50
CA ALA A 298 8.45 -5.78 6.26
C ALA A 298 7.37 -5.92 5.20
N ASN A 299 7.72 -5.59 3.97
CA ASN A 299 6.87 -5.75 2.80
C ASN A 299 7.32 -6.94 1.99
N LEU A 300 6.39 -7.76 1.56
CA LEU A 300 6.61 -8.87 0.64
C LEU A 300 5.70 -8.66 -0.58
N TRP A 301 6.16 -7.88 -1.52
CA TRP A 301 5.50 -7.70 -2.81
C TRP A 301 5.62 -8.98 -3.63
N THR A 302 4.54 -9.38 -4.30
CA THR A 302 4.44 -10.73 -4.86
C THR A 302 4.46 -10.80 -6.38
N GLU A 303 4.92 -9.76 -7.07
CA GLU A 303 5.02 -9.70 -8.53
C GLU A 303 5.83 -10.88 -9.11
N TYR A 304 6.83 -11.34 -8.38
CA TYR A 304 7.72 -12.43 -8.77
C TYR A 304 7.61 -13.66 -7.87
N ILE A 305 6.73 -13.64 -6.87
CA ILE A 305 6.60 -14.70 -5.88
C ILE A 305 5.34 -15.52 -6.18
N ALA A 306 5.51 -16.63 -6.86
CA ALA A 306 4.41 -17.44 -7.37
C ALA A 306 3.96 -18.59 -6.43
N THR A 307 4.79 -18.99 -5.46
CA THR A 307 4.51 -20.14 -4.58
C THR A 307 4.72 -19.80 -3.12
N THR A 308 4.14 -20.62 -2.25
CA THR A 308 4.30 -20.48 -0.79
C THR A 308 5.75 -20.71 -0.35
N GLU A 309 6.42 -21.69 -0.97
CA GLU A 309 7.83 -22.00 -0.70
C GLU A 309 8.73 -20.80 -1.05
N HIS A 310 8.47 -20.14 -2.17
CA HIS A 310 9.18 -18.94 -2.56
C HIS A 310 8.93 -17.81 -1.54
N ALA A 311 7.69 -17.61 -1.11
CA ALA A 311 7.36 -16.64 -0.08
C ALA A 311 8.07 -16.93 1.26
N GLU A 312 8.12 -18.19 1.70
CA GLU A 312 8.84 -18.61 2.91
C GLU A 312 10.35 -18.36 2.77
N TYR A 313 10.93 -18.70 1.64
CA TYR A 313 12.34 -18.40 1.33
C TYR A 313 12.62 -16.91 1.44
N MET A 314 11.79 -16.05 0.84
CA MET A 314 12.00 -14.60 0.85
C MET A 314 11.81 -13.97 2.24
N ILE A 315 10.96 -14.53 3.07
CA ILE A 315 10.70 -14.03 4.43
C ILE A 315 11.80 -14.45 5.41
N LEU A 316 12.28 -15.69 5.35
CA LEU A 316 13.21 -16.25 6.32
C LEU A 316 14.66 -16.19 5.78
N PRO A 317 15.67 -15.88 6.63
CA PRO A 317 15.55 -15.60 8.08
C PRO A 317 15.26 -14.12 8.42
N ARG A 318 15.05 -13.25 7.46
CA ARG A 318 14.92 -11.79 7.62
C ARG A 318 13.80 -11.38 8.58
N MET A 319 12.69 -12.15 8.62
CA MET A 319 11.61 -11.91 9.56
C MET A 319 12.06 -12.05 11.02
N ALA A 320 12.93 -13.02 11.32
CA ALA A 320 13.50 -13.19 12.66
C ALA A 320 14.36 -11.98 13.06
N ALA A 321 15.18 -11.48 12.12
CA ALA A 321 15.98 -10.28 12.34
C ALA A 321 15.12 -9.04 12.60
N LEU A 322 14.05 -8.85 11.82
CA LEU A 322 13.12 -7.74 12.04
C LEU A 322 12.36 -7.86 13.37
N ALA A 323 11.98 -9.07 13.75
CA ALA A 323 11.37 -9.32 15.05
C ALA A 323 12.28 -8.86 16.19
N GLU A 324 13.56 -9.21 16.13
CA GLU A 324 14.52 -8.77 17.14
C GLU A 324 14.72 -7.24 17.13
N VAL A 325 14.76 -6.61 15.96
CA VAL A 325 14.78 -5.14 15.82
C VAL A 325 13.61 -4.48 16.57
N GLN A 326 12.42 -5.06 16.49
CA GLN A 326 11.22 -4.49 17.12
C GLN A 326 11.14 -4.73 18.64
N TRP A 327 11.73 -5.81 19.15
CA TRP A 327 11.62 -6.21 20.55
C TRP A 327 12.86 -5.88 21.38
N THR A 328 13.99 -5.54 20.74
CA THR A 328 15.27 -5.29 21.41
C THR A 328 15.64 -3.82 21.32
N GLN A 329 15.98 -3.23 22.47
CA GLN A 329 16.49 -1.87 22.52
C GLN A 329 17.78 -1.76 21.66
N PRO A 330 17.94 -0.71 20.85
CA PRO A 330 19.05 -0.58 19.89
C PRO A 330 20.44 -0.84 20.49
N GLU A 331 20.70 -0.34 21.71
CA GLU A 331 21.95 -0.48 22.43
C GLU A 331 22.22 -1.91 22.95
N LYS A 332 21.22 -2.77 22.92
CA LYS A 332 21.32 -4.19 23.35
C LYS A 332 21.48 -5.16 22.20
N LYS A 333 21.32 -4.67 20.96
CA LYS A 333 21.54 -5.51 19.79
C LYS A 333 23.02 -5.91 19.70
N LYS A 334 23.26 -7.19 19.46
CA LYS A 334 24.61 -7.74 19.27
C LYS A 334 24.80 -8.00 17.76
N ILE A 335 25.63 -7.20 17.13
CA ILE A 335 26.03 -7.37 15.72
C ILE A 335 27.30 -8.20 15.67
#